data_c9b36ea7616d1b30161a7f7c5c29497b
#
_entry.id   c9b36ea7616d1b30161a7f7c5c29497b
#
_cell.length_a   1.000
_cell.length_b   1.000
_cell.length_c   1.000
_cell.angle_alpha   90.00
_cell.angle_beta   90.00
_cell.angle_gamma   90.00
#
_symmetry.space_group_name_H-M   'P 1'
#
loop_
_entity.id
_entity.type
_entity.pdbx_description
1 polymer ?
#
loop_
_entity_poly.entity_id
_entity_poly.type
_entity_poly.pdbx_seq_one_letter_code
_entity_poly.pdbx_strand_id
1 'polypeptide(L)'
;LVDLDMINRTALIVSNIIYILFFSILSAQPTYEFEIIAIPEMDTPIRMNDDGSKIVGTNYSGQALLWTDSAGVQILGEGELWGISEDDRIFGEMLNANGYGEAALIENGEISFLGNVEGGNSCDAFYSSGLGISTDGSTGVGMGWISCGTEAFYWTDEDGIVGLGQYEGQSTKAQAVSGDGQLIGGWAQTSNRATCLWDRDGNITLLGSLQAGNDYGEVQAINNDGTQVVGYCAGNAGNNTEGFVWTEEGGMFGLGVPPNSAATNRSLAMDISENNVVIGQYLNETPVFYKACIYTEETGEFVNLRDY
;
A
#
# COMPACT_ATOMS: atom_id res chain seq x y z
N LEU A 1 -40.23 -6.57 3.84
CA LEU A 1 -39.08 -5.75 3.48
C LEU A 1 -39.48 -4.31 3.68
N VAL A 2 -39.15 -3.74 4.83
CA VAL A 2 -39.38 -2.33 5.15
C VAL A 2 -38.00 -1.67 5.03
N ASP A 3 -37.95 -0.67 4.18
CA ASP A 3 -36.82 0.19 3.91
C ASP A 3 -36.47 0.96 5.20
N LEU A 4 -35.25 0.79 5.73
CA LEU A 4 -34.82 1.30 7.04
C LEU A 4 -34.07 2.65 6.98
N ASP A 5 -34.11 3.34 5.85
CA ASP A 5 -33.34 4.56 5.60
C ASP A 5 -34.01 5.88 6.00
N MET A 6 -35.10 5.86 6.78
CA MET A 6 -35.69 7.11 7.31
C MET A 6 -36.25 6.94 8.70
N ILE A 7 -35.42 7.03 9.73
CA ILE A 7 -35.88 7.36 11.08
C ILE A 7 -35.53 8.82 11.38
N ASN A 8 -36.41 9.69 10.94
CA ASN A 8 -36.43 11.08 11.34
C ASN A 8 -36.76 11.21 12.85
N ARG A 9 -36.08 12.14 13.49
CA ARG A 9 -36.30 12.54 14.89
C ARG A 9 -37.73 13.00 15.07
N THR A 10 -38.52 12.26 15.81
CA THR A 10 -39.84 12.68 16.25
C THR A 10 -39.78 13.10 17.71
N ALA A 11 -39.90 14.36 17.98
CA ALA A 11 -40.09 14.85 19.35
C ALA A 11 -41.57 14.75 19.69
N LEU A 12 -41.96 14.00 20.71
CA LEU A 12 -43.29 13.94 21.25
C LEU A 12 -43.30 14.83 22.52
N ILE A 13 -44.00 15.96 22.45
CA ILE A 13 -44.24 16.84 23.61
C ILE A 13 -45.57 16.43 24.22
N VAL A 14 -45.55 15.81 25.38
CA VAL A 14 -46.73 15.62 26.21
C VAL A 14 -46.42 16.17 27.59
N SER A 15 -47.12 17.27 27.91
CA SER A 15 -47.20 17.90 29.25
C SER A 15 -45.87 18.08 30.00
N ASN A 16 -45.15 19.14 29.71
CA ASN A 16 -44.06 19.73 30.52
C ASN A 16 -42.90 18.81 30.94
N ILE A 17 -42.72 17.62 30.33
CA ILE A 17 -41.56 16.78 30.51
C ILE A 17 -40.99 16.43 29.14
N ILE A 18 -39.77 16.93 28.85
CA ILE A 18 -39.03 16.56 27.63
C ILE A 18 -38.34 15.23 27.92
N TYR A 19 -38.85 14.14 27.33
CA TYR A 19 -38.09 12.89 27.24
C TYR A 19 -37.22 12.94 26.02
N ILE A 20 -35.92 13.14 26.21
CA ILE A 20 -34.93 12.90 25.16
C ILE A 20 -34.68 11.41 25.15
N LEU A 21 -35.34 10.71 24.25
CA LEU A 21 -35.00 9.32 23.94
C LEU A 21 -33.72 9.34 23.09
N PHE A 22 -32.60 9.05 23.73
CA PHE A 22 -31.39 8.64 23.02
C PHE A 22 -31.64 7.24 22.47
N PHE A 23 -32.02 7.11 21.22
CA PHE A 23 -31.79 5.88 20.48
C PHE A 23 -30.29 5.82 20.21
N SER A 24 -29.53 5.09 21.01
CA SER A 24 -28.28 4.53 20.56
C SER A 24 -28.66 3.55 19.44
N ILE A 25 -28.48 3.95 18.19
CA ILE A 25 -28.37 2.99 17.12
C ILE A 25 -27.11 2.21 17.48
N LEU A 26 -27.26 0.99 18.04
CA LEU A 26 -26.21 0.02 17.98
C LEU A 26 -26.03 -0.23 16.47
N SER A 27 -25.11 0.47 15.82
CA SER A 27 -24.58 0.02 14.55
C SER A 27 -24.01 -1.37 14.85
N ALA A 28 -24.53 -2.39 14.18
CA ALA A 28 -23.88 -3.68 14.23
C ALA A 28 -22.44 -3.44 13.83
N GLN A 29 -21.51 -3.77 14.72
CA GLN A 29 -20.08 -3.70 14.41
C GLN A 29 -19.86 -4.49 13.13
N PRO A 30 -19.10 -3.99 12.16
CA PRO A 30 -18.74 -4.80 11.03
C PRO A 30 -18.02 -6.04 11.56
N THR A 31 -18.60 -7.20 11.35
CA THR A 31 -17.93 -8.47 11.65
C THR A 31 -17.04 -8.78 10.46
N TYR A 32 -15.73 -8.77 10.68
CA TYR A 32 -14.77 -9.21 9.69
C TYR A 32 -14.60 -10.72 9.79
N GLU A 33 -14.75 -11.43 8.67
CA GLU A 33 -14.41 -12.83 8.56
C GLU A 33 -13.00 -12.95 7.96
N PHE A 34 -12.16 -13.76 8.59
CA PHE A 34 -10.81 -14.03 8.11
C PHE A 34 -10.75 -15.41 7.50
N GLU A 35 -10.35 -15.50 6.25
CA GLU A 35 -10.06 -16.73 5.56
C GLU A 35 -8.54 -16.92 5.43
N ILE A 36 -8.07 -18.15 5.65
CA ILE A 36 -6.67 -18.53 5.41
C ILE A 36 -6.59 -19.24 4.07
N ILE A 37 -6.09 -18.53 3.07
CA ILE A 37 -5.81 -19.09 1.75
C ILE A 37 -4.39 -19.64 1.76
N ALA A 38 -4.25 -20.96 1.67
CA ALA A 38 -2.94 -21.60 1.56
C ALA A 38 -2.55 -21.74 0.10
N ILE A 39 -1.47 -21.08 -0.31
CA ILE A 39 -0.92 -21.14 -1.67
C ILE A 39 0.51 -21.69 -1.58
N PRO A 40 0.69 -23.02 -1.57
CA PRO A 40 1.99 -23.64 -1.25
C PRO A 40 3.13 -23.26 -2.20
N GLU A 41 2.82 -22.92 -3.45
CA GLU A 41 3.80 -22.55 -4.47
C GLU A 41 4.20 -21.08 -4.44
N MET A 42 3.44 -20.24 -3.70
CA MET A 42 3.68 -18.80 -3.58
C MET A 42 4.28 -18.47 -2.21
N ASP A 43 5.57 -18.25 -2.18
CA ASP A 43 6.30 -17.99 -0.93
C ASP A 43 6.05 -16.56 -0.40
N THR A 44 5.81 -15.63 -1.32
CA THR A 44 5.55 -14.22 -1.01
C THR A 44 4.34 -13.73 -1.80
N PRO A 45 3.10 -13.87 -1.26
CA PRO A 45 1.94 -13.17 -1.79
C PRO A 45 2.11 -11.67 -1.52
N ILE A 46 1.85 -10.83 -2.51
CA ILE A 46 2.15 -9.39 -2.44
C ILE A 46 0.88 -8.55 -2.49
N ARG A 47 0.01 -8.80 -3.46
CA ARG A 47 -1.25 -8.06 -3.66
C ARG A 47 -2.36 -8.99 -4.09
N MET A 48 -3.59 -8.60 -3.76
CA MET A 48 -4.80 -9.20 -4.30
C MET A 48 -5.70 -8.10 -4.87
N ASN A 49 -6.58 -8.48 -5.82
CA ASN A 49 -7.63 -7.60 -6.30
C ASN A 49 -8.73 -7.42 -5.22
N ASP A 50 -9.63 -6.45 -5.40
CA ASP A 50 -10.59 -6.02 -4.37
C ASP A 50 -11.55 -7.14 -3.93
N ASP A 51 -11.94 -8.03 -4.84
CA ASP A 51 -12.83 -9.16 -4.52
C ASP A 51 -12.10 -10.39 -3.96
N GLY A 52 -10.76 -10.35 -3.87
CA GLY A 52 -9.92 -11.43 -3.36
C GLY A 52 -9.83 -12.67 -4.25
N SER A 53 -10.38 -12.62 -5.47
CA SER A 53 -10.40 -13.76 -6.41
C SER A 53 -9.05 -14.04 -7.06
N LYS A 54 -8.12 -13.08 -7.01
CA LYS A 54 -6.78 -13.15 -7.60
C LYS A 54 -5.73 -12.62 -6.65
N ILE A 55 -4.62 -13.35 -6.56
CA ILE A 55 -3.46 -12.98 -5.76
C ILE A 55 -2.22 -13.05 -6.65
N VAL A 56 -1.42 -12.01 -6.64
CA VAL A 56 -0.13 -11.96 -7.32
C VAL A 56 1.01 -12.00 -6.31
N GLY A 57 2.13 -12.57 -6.71
CA GLY A 57 3.30 -12.69 -5.86
C GLY A 57 4.45 -13.41 -6.53
N THR A 58 5.39 -13.88 -5.72
CA THR A 58 6.59 -14.58 -6.21
C THR A 58 6.92 -15.77 -5.31
N ASN A 59 7.79 -16.65 -5.80
CA ASN A 59 8.37 -17.72 -5.00
C ASN A 59 9.88 -17.52 -4.82
N TYR A 60 10.51 -18.33 -3.95
CA TYR A 60 11.96 -18.28 -3.70
C TYR A 60 12.84 -18.57 -4.90
N SER A 61 12.26 -19.10 -6.00
CA SER A 61 12.97 -19.32 -7.25
C SER A 61 12.94 -18.09 -8.17
N GLY A 62 12.31 -16.98 -7.76
CA GLY A 62 12.17 -15.75 -8.55
C GLY A 62 11.17 -15.88 -9.69
N GLN A 63 10.13 -16.72 -9.52
CA GLN A 63 9.06 -16.84 -10.50
C GLN A 63 7.87 -15.97 -10.11
N ALA A 64 7.40 -15.20 -11.07
CA ALA A 64 6.19 -14.40 -11.00
C ALA A 64 4.95 -15.30 -11.07
N LEU A 65 4.06 -15.18 -10.07
CA LEU A 65 2.94 -16.08 -9.88
C LEU A 65 1.62 -15.32 -9.82
N LEU A 66 0.60 -15.88 -10.48
CA LEU A 66 -0.80 -15.50 -10.31
C LEU A 66 -1.56 -16.69 -9.73
N TRP A 67 -2.25 -16.49 -8.63
CA TRP A 67 -3.20 -17.45 -8.10
C TRP A 67 -4.63 -16.98 -8.35
N THR A 68 -5.50 -17.92 -8.71
CA THR A 68 -6.94 -17.72 -8.75
C THR A 68 -7.65 -18.91 -8.09
N ASP A 69 -8.80 -18.68 -7.49
CA ASP A 69 -9.57 -19.74 -6.85
C ASP A 69 -9.94 -20.87 -7.84
N SER A 70 -10.22 -20.53 -9.09
CA SER A 70 -10.67 -21.47 -10.12
C SER A 70 -9.55 -22.27 -10.78
N ALA A 71 -8.34 -21.70 -10.93
CA ALA A 71 -7.24 -22.29 -11.69
C ALA A 71 -6.03 -22.64 -10.83
N GLY A 72 -6.01 -22.25 -9.56
CA GLY A 72 -4.82 -22.38 -8.71
C GLY A 72 -3.67 -21.48 -9.16
N VAL A 73 -2.42 -21.89 -8.89
CA VAL A 73 -1.23 -21.12 -9.22
C VAL A 73 -0.85 -21.28 -10.68
N GLN A 74 -0.59 -20.14 -11.31
CA GLN A 74 -0.02 -20.03 -12.67
C GLN A 74 1.33 -19.32 -12.61
N ILE A 75 2.34 -19.86 -13.28
CA ILE A 75 3.63 -19.22 -13.46
C ILE A 75 3.55 -18.33 -14.70
N LEU A 76 3.77 -17.03 -14.54
CA LEU A 76 3.74 -16.05 -15.63
C LEU A 76 5.12 -15.81 -16.25
N GLY A 77 6.20 -16.11 -15.53
CA GLY A 77 7.57 -15.93 -16.00
C GLY A 77 8.57 -15.83 -14.86
N GLU A 78 9.79 -15.37 -15.16
CA GLU A 78 10.79 -15.01 -14.15
C GLU A 78 10.65 -13.53 -13.81
N GLY A 79 10.54 -13.19 -12.52
CA GLY A 79 10.34 -11.84 -12.03
C GLY A 79 9.50 -11.76 -10.75
N GLU A 80 9.05 -10.55 -10.42
CA GLU A 80 8.27 -10.25 -9.23
C GLU A 80 7.04 -9.40 -9.59
N LEU A 81 5.88 -9.76 -9.07
CA LEU A 81 4.62 -9.04 -9.30
C LEU A 81 4.25 -8.23 -8.07
N TRP A 82 3.97 -6.94 -8.25
CA TRP A 82 3.78 -5.99 -7.17
C TRP A 82 2.38 -5.35 -7.10
N GLY A 83 1.59 -5.47 -8.18
CA GLY A 83 0.24 -4.91 -8.22
C GLY A 83 -0.67 -5.65 -9.17
N ILE A 84 -1.97 -5.61 -8.87
CA ILE A 84 -3.06 -6.08 -9.73
C ILE A 84 -4.22 -5.11 -9.60
N SER A 85 -4.79 -4.71 -10.74
CA SER A 85 -5.97 -3.82 -10.81
C SER A 85 -7.27 -4.61 -10.92
N GLU A 86 -8.40 -3.91 -10.83
CA GLU A 86 -9.73 -4.49 -10.97
C GLU A 86 -10.02 -5.04 -12.37
N ASP A 87 -9.42 -4.48 -13.39
CA ASP A 87 -9.53 -4.93 -14.78
C ASP A 87 -8.48 -6.00 -15.15
N ASP A 88 -7.84 -6.63 -14.13
CA ASP A 88 -6.88 -7.72 -14.28
C ASP A 88 -5.53 -7.35 -14.92
N ARG A 89 -5.19 -6.09 -14.93
CA ARG A 89 -3.85 -5.63 -15.32
C ARG A 89 -2.87 -5.88 -14.18
N ILE A 90 -1.79 -6.59 -14.46
CA ILE A 90 -0.78 -6.92 -13.45
C ILE A 90 0.48 -6.12 -13.74
N PHE A 91 1.05 -5.51 -12.71
CA PHE A 91 2.23 -4.67 -12.82
C PHE A 91 3.37 -5.20 -11.94
N GLY A 92 4.59 -5.24 -12.51
CA GLY A 92 5.71 -5.80 -11.79
C GLY A 92 7.05 -5.56 -12.48
N GLU A 93 8.05 -6.34 -12.05
CA GLU A 93 9.36 -6.44 -12.67
C GLU A 93 9.50 -7.84 -13.27
N MET A 94 9.73 -7.92 -14.56
CA MET A 94 9.96 -9.18 -15.26
C MET A 94 11.34 -9.22 -15.89
N LEU A 95 11.94 -10.42 -15.99
CA LEU A 95 13.22 -10.60 -16.61
C LEU A 95 13.11 -10.46 -18.12
N ASN A 96 13.77 -9.47 -18.72
CA ASN A 96 13.76 -9.24 -20.16
C ASN A 96 14.75 -10.16 -20.90
N ALA A 97 14.73 -10.14 -22.23
CA ALA A 97 15.59 -11.00 -23.06
C ALA A 97 17.11 -10.81 -22.87
N ASN A 98 17.52 -9.71 -22.24
CA ASN A 98 18.92 -9.42 -21.90
C ASN A 98 19.30 -9.88 -20.50
N GLY A 99 18.34 -10.46 -19.75
CA GLY A 99 18.54 -10.92 -18.39
C GLY A 99 18.48 -9.79 -17.33
N TYR A 100 17.87 -8.66 -17.67
CA TYR A 100 17.64 -7.55 -16.72
C TYR A 100 16.20 -7.53 -16.22
N GLY A 101 16.02 -7.22 -14.92
CA GLY A 101 14.71 -6.84 -14.39
C GLY A 101 14.22 -5.55 -15.04
N GLU A 102 13.05 -5.59 -15.63
CA GLU A 102 12.42 -4.46 -16.32
C GLU A 102 10.95 -4.34 -15.92
N ALA A 103 10.49 -3.11 -15.70
CA ALA A 103 9.08 -2.83 -15.44
C ALA A 103 8.21 -3.41 -16.56
N ALA A 104 7.17 -4.13 -16.19
CA ALA A 104 6.31 -4.82 -17.12
C ALA A 104 4.84 -4.73 -16.73
N LEU A 105 3.99 -4.59 -17.75
CA LEU A 105 2.56 -4.80 -17.67
C LEU A 105 2.24 -6.20 -18.21
N ILE A 106 1.41 -6.94 -17.48
CA ILE A 106 0.88 -8.22 -17.92
C ILE A 106 -0.63 -8.06 -18.06
N GLU A 107 -1.11 -8.26 -19.26
CA GLU A 107 -2.52 -8.16 -19.63
C GLU A 107 -2.91 -9.36 -20.48
N ASN A 108 -3.98 -10.07 -20.10
CA ASN A 108 -4.45 -11.28 -20.81
C ASN A 108 -3.35 -12.36 -20.98
N GLY A 109 -2.36 -12.40 -20.07
CA GLY A 109 -1.23 -13.33 -20.11
C GLY A 109 -0.09 -12.90 -21.04
N GLU A 110 -0.19 -11.76 -21.71
CA GLU A 110 0.88 -11.17 -22.51
C GLU A 110 1.72 -10.21 -21.68
N ILE A 111 3.05 -10.30 -21.78
CA ILE A 111 4.00 -9.45 -21.05
C ILE A 111 4.47 -8.34 -21.99
N SER A 112 4.24 -7.09 -21.58
CA SER A 112 4.72 -5.89 -22.27
C SER A 112 5.80 -5.22 -21.41
N PHE A 113 7.03 -5.19 -21.88
CA PHE A 113 8.13 -4.48 -21.24
C PHE A 113 8.01 -2.98 -21.51
N LEU A 114 8.15 -2.17 -20.47
CA LEU A 114 7.79 -0.75 -20.51
C LEU A 114 8.99 0.18 -20.72
N GLY A 115 10.22 -0.33 -20.62
CA GLY A 115 11.44 0.49 -20.74
C GLY A 115 11.88 1.11 -19.45
N ASN A 116 12.46 2.31 -19.51
CA ASN A 116 13.04 3.04 -18.38
C ASN A 116 12.71 4.52 -18.46
N VAL A 117 13.01 5.28 -17.42
CA VAL A 117 12.96 6.76 -17.43
C VAL A 117 13.91 7.34 -18.47
N GLU A 118 13.69 8.56 -18.89
CA GLU A 118 14.57 9.25 -19.84
C GLU A 118 16.02 9.33 -19.31
N GLY A 119 16.99 8.92 -20.14
CA GLY A 119 18.39 8.84 -19.73
C GLY A 119 18.72 7.67 -18.80
N GLY A 120 17.73 6.83 -18.52
CA GLY A 120 17.90 5.62 -17.71
C GLY A 120 18.85 4.61 -18.36
N ASN A 121 19.55 3.85 -17.52
CA ASN A 121 20.48 2.80 -17.93
C ASN A 121 20.42 1.64 -16.94
N SER A 122 20.95 0.48 -17.34
CA SER A 122 21.06 -0.64 -16.43
C SER A 122 22.11 -0.40 -15.34
N CYS A 123 21.81 -0.86 -14.14
CA CYS A 123 22.78 -0.99 -13.06
C CYS A 123 22.76 -2.43 -12.55
N ASP A 124 23.88 -3.14 -12.67
CA ASP A 124 23.95 -4.59 -12.44
C ASP A 124 22.94 -5.35 -13.32
N ALA A 125 21.97 -6.03 -12.71
CA ALA A 125 20.93 -6.79 -13.41
C ALA A 125 19.59 -6.05 -13.49
N PHE A 126 19.53 -4.75 -13.15
CA PHE A 126 18.29 -3.98 -13.07
C PHE A 126 18.26 -2.88 -14.12
N TYR A 127 17.09 -2.66 -14.69
CA TYR A 127 16.84 -1.61 -15.67
C TYR A 127 15.71 -0.68 -15.19
N SER A 128 14.56 -1.25 -14.83
CA SER A 128 13.45 -0.55 -14.19
C SER A 128 12.60 -1.56 -13.42
N SER A 129 11.82 -1.09 -12.45
CA SER A 129 10.95 -1.95 -11.65
C SER A 129 9.56 -1.33 -11.54
N GLY A 130 8.52 -2.08 -11.94
CA GLY A 130 7.13 -1.76 -11.65
C GLY A 130 6.79 -2.19 -10.23
N LEU A 131 6.19 -1.32 -9.41
CA LEU A 131 6.02 -1.54 -7.98
C LEU A 131 4.59 -1.37 -7.49
N GLY A 132 3.68 -0.91 -8.32
CA GLY A 132 2.26 -0.77 -8.02
C GLY A 132 1.46 -0.35 -9.24
N ILE A 133 0.16 -0.53 -9.18
CA ILE A 133 -0.79 -0.09 -10.20
C ILE A 133 -2.06 0.42 -9.50
N SER A 134 -2.68 1.46 -10.06
CA SER A 134 -3.97 2.00 -9.57
C SER A 134 -5.08 0.96 -9.68
N THR A 135 -6.10 1.08 -8.83
CA THR A 135 -7.26 0.17 -8.83
C THR A 135 -7.96 0.14 -10.19
N ASP A 136 -8.07 1.30 -10.85
CA ASP A 136 -8.67 1.42 -12.18
C ASP A 136 -7.75 0.94 -13.34
N GLY A 137 -6.52 0.49 -13.03
CA GLY A 137 -5.55 -0.01 -14.00
C GLY A 137 -4.90 1.06 -14.88
N SER A 138 -5.26 2.33 -14.73
CA SER A 138 -4.81 3.41 -15.62
C SER A 138 -3.37 3.86 -15.40
N THR A 139 -2.84 3.64 -14.19
CA THR A 139 -1.53 4.18 -13.78
C THR A 139 -0.69 3.15 -13.06
N GLY A 140 0.44 2.79 -13.64
CA GLY A 140 1.51 2.05 -12.96
C GLY A 140 2.52 2.99 -12.32
N VAL A 141 3.16 2.57 -11.23
CA VAL A 141 4.24 3.34 -10.57
C VAL A 141 5.45 2.47 -10.29
N GLY A 142 6.61 3.09 -10.21
CA GLY A 142 7.83 2.32 -10.01
C GLY A 142 9.09 3.18 -9.89
N MET A 143 10.22 2.59 -10.23
CA MET A 143 11.50 3.27 -10.32
C MET A 143 12.29 2.82 -11.53
N GLY A 144 12.98 3.75 -12.17
CA GLY A 144 13.95 3.49 -13.21
C GLY A 144 15.38 3.67 -12.69
N TRP A 145 16.32 2.89 -13.20
CA TRP A 145 17.72 3.02 -12.85
C TRP A 145 18.41 4.05 -13.72
N ILE A 146 19.11 4.98 -13.10
CA ILE A 146 19.86 6.05 -13.75
C ILE A 146 21.18 6.26 -13.03
N SER A 147 22.32 5.98 -13.71
CA SER A 147 23.67 6.09 -13.14
C SER A 147 23.84 5.38 -11.79
N CYS A 148 23.22 4.21 -11.62
CA CYS A 148 23.15 3.40 -10.39
C CYS A 148 22.48 4.09 -9.19
N GLY A 149 21.78 5.21 -9.41
CA GLY A 149 20.71 5.70 -8.55
C GLY A 149 19.34 5.30 -9.12
N THR A 150 18.28 5.72 -8.50
CA THR A 150 16.91 5.48 -8.99
C THR A 150 16.14 6.79 -9.14
N GLU A 151 15.21 6.77 -10.09
CA GLU A 151 14.23 7.82 -10.28
C GLU A 151 12.83 7.21 -10.26
N ALA A 152 11.96 7.74 -9.41
CA ALA A 152 10.56 7.37 -9.38
C ALA A 152 9.88 7.70 -10.71
N PHE A 153 8.95 6.87 -11.13
CA PHE A 153 8.14 7.12 -12.32
C PHE A 153 6.67 6.76 -12.10
N TYR A 154 5.82 7.31 -12.95
CA TYR A 154 4.54 6.72 -13.28
C TYR A 154 4.50 6.28 -14.74
N TRP A 155 3.56 5.40 -15.06
CA TRP A 155 3.30 4.90 -16.39
C TRP A 155 1.80 4.98 -16.70
N THR A 156 1.46 5.33 -17.93
CA THR A 156 0.10 5.20 -18.49
C THR A 156 0.16 4.63 -19.91
N ASP A 157 -0.97 4.16 -20.43
CA ASP A 157 -1.07 3.71 -21.83
C ASP A 157 -0.73 4.84 -22.82
N GLU A 158 -1.08 6.10 -22.49
CA GLU A 158 -0.90 7.25 -23.37
C GLU A 158 0.54 7.76 -23.36
N ASP A 159 1.13 7.93 -22.17
CA ASP A 159 2.41 8.63 -22.00
C ASP A 159 3.60 7.68 -21.97
N GLY A 160 3.38 6.36 -21.71
CA GLY A 160 4.47 5.46 -21.35
C GLY A 160 5.06 5.80 -19.97
N ILE A 161 6.34 5.49 -19.76
CA ILE A 161 7.04 5.85 -18.53
C ILE A 161 7.37 7.34 -18.52
N VAL A 162 6.93 8.02 -17.45
CA VAL A 162 7.23 9.44 -17.17
C VAL A 162 7.96 9.54 -15.84
N GLY A 163 9.18 10.05 -15.84
CA GLY A 163 9.99 10.27 -14.64
C GLY A 163 9.40 11.35 -13.75
N LEU A 164 9.39 11.10 -12.43
CA LEU A 164 8.97 12.05 -11.39
C LEU A 164 10.15 12.86 -10.81
N GLY A 165 11.33 12.63 -11.36
CA GLY A 165 12.56 13.28 -10.96
C GLY A 165 13.24 12.69 -9.72
N GLN A 166 14.52 12.97 -9.61
CA GLN A 166 15.32 12.73 -8.42
C GLN A 166 15.18 13.90 -7.44
N TYR A 167 15.19 13.61 -6.14
CA TYR A 167 15.13 14.65 -5.12
C TYR A 167 16.54 15.18 -4.82
N GLU A 168 16.81 16.46 -5.18
CA GLU A 168 18.13 17.09 -5.04
C GLU A 168 19.27 16.24 -5.67
N GLY A 169 18.98 15.55 -6.77
CA GLY A 169 19.93 14.66 -7.45
C GLY A 169 20.18 13.32 -6.74
N GLN A 170 19.34 12.97 -5.77
CA GLN A 170 19.38 11.70 -5.05
C GLN A 170 18.22 10.79 -5.46
N SER A 171 18.35 9.51 -5.16
CA SER A 171 17.38 8.46 -5.51
C SER A 171 15.98 8.73 -5.00
N THR A 172 15.00 8.38 -5.83
CA THR A 172 13.58 8.37 -5.49
C THR A 172 12.95 7.04 -5.92
N LYS A 173 11.83 6.66 -5.29
CA LYS A 173 11.06 5.45 -5.59
C LYS A 173 9.59 5.69 -5.36
N ALA A 174 8.75 5.42 -6.34
CA ALA A 174 7.30 5.36 -6.21
C ALA A 174 6.84 3.91 -6.07
N GLN A 175 5.95 3.62 -5.12
CA GLN A 175 5.46 2.26 -4.89
C GLN A 175 3.99 2.18 -4.48
N ALA A 176 3.36 3.31 -4.26
CA ALA A 176 1.94 3.43 -3.96
C ALA A 176 1.30 4.44 -4.91
N VAL A 177 0.05 4.19 -5.26
CA VAL A 177 -0.74 5.08 -6.12
C VAL A 177 -2.20 5.00 -5.70
N SER A 178 -2.92 6.13 -5.74
CA SER A 178 -4.37 6.17 -5.47
C SER A 178 -5.16 5.42 -6.54
N GLY A 179 -6.41 5.04 -6.24
CA GLY A 179 -7.24 4.25 -7.15
C GLY A 179 -7.49 4.92 -8.49
N ASP A 180 -7.52 6.26 -8.53
CA ASP A 180 -7.68 7.09 -9.73
C ASP A 180 -6.33 7.49 -10.39
N GLY A 181 -5.21 7.00 -9.86
CA GLY A 181 -3.88 7.26 -10.38
C GLY A 181 -3.34 8.68 -10.19
N GLN A 182 -3.99 9.57 -9.41
CA GLN A 182 -3.61 10.98 -9.32
C GLN A 182 -2.55 11.25 -8.24
N LEU A 183 -2.60 10.56 -7.12
CA LEU A 183 -1.66 10.71 -6.02
C LEU A 183 -0.70 9.53 -5.99
N ILE A 184 0.59 9.83 -5.97
CA ILE A 184 1.67 8.83 -6.00
C ILE A 184 2.47 8.95 -4.72
N GLY A 185 2.84 7.81 -4.11
CA GLY A 185 3.56 7.75 -2.86
C GLY A 185 4.80 6.86 -2.89
N GLY A 186 5.74 7.18 -2.01
CA GLY A 186 6.97 6.39 -1.90
C GLY A 186 7.99 7.03 -0.98
N TRP A 187 9.24 7.07 -1.41
CA TRP A 187 10.31 7.73 -0.66
C TRP A 187 11.27 8.51 -1.56
N ALA A 188 11.88 9.53 -0.97
CA ALA A 188 12.98 10.28 -1.54
C ALA A 188 14.22 10.18 -0.64
N GLN A 189 15.40 10.01 -1.24
CA GLN A 189 16.65 9.98 -0.49
C GLN A 189 17.02 11.40 -0.05
N THR A 190 17.05 11.59 1.26
CA THR A 190 17.58 12.76 1.95
C THR A 190 18.84 12.34 2.72
N SER A 191 19.04 12.74 3.97
CA SER A 191 20.00 12.11 4.86
C SER A 191 19.65 10.65 5.17
N ASN A 192 18.36 10.33 5.10
CA ASN A 192 17.77 8.99 5.15
C ASN A 192 16.81 8.81 3.97
N ARG A 193 15.85 7.87 4.08
CA ARG A 193 14.70 7.75 3.20
C ARG A 193 13.54 8.52 3.80
N ALA A 194 13.11 9.61 3.16
CA ALA A 194 11.97 10.39 3.61
C ALA A 194 10.69 9.98 2.91
N THR A 195 9.61 9.82 3.68
CA THR A 195 8.27 9.62 3.11
C THR A 195 7.89 10.79 2.23
N CYS A 196 7.37 10.53 1.04
CA CYS A 196 6.94 11.60 0.14
C CYS A 196 5.76 11.20 -0.74
N LEU A 197 5.10 12.23 -1.27
CA LEU A 197 4.07 12.14 -2.29
C LEU A 197 4.47 12.95 -3.52
N TRP A 198 3.96 12.55 -4.66
CA TRP A 198 4.02 13.30 -5.92
C TRP A 198 2.62 13.49 -6.47
N ASP A 199 2.40 14.64 -7.08
CA ASP A 199 1.31 14.82 -8.05
C ASP A 199 1.78 14.41 -9.47
N ARG A 200 0.86 14.47 -10.43
CA ARG A 200 1.15 14.11 -11.84
C ARG A 200 2.08 15.09 -12.55
N ASP A 201 2.26 16.28 -12.02
CA ASP A 201 3.20 17.28 -12.53
C ASP A 201 4.64 17.07 -12.02
N GLY A 202 4.84 16.06 -11.14
CA GLY A 202 6.13 15.72 -10.53
C GLY A 202 6.49 16.61 -9.33
N ASN A 203 5.54 17.40 -8.80
CA ASN A 203 5.80 18.15 -7.58
C ASN A 203 5.85 17.19 -6.38
N ILE A 204 6.95 17.25 -5.63
CA ILE A 204 7.19 16.40 -4.46
C ILE A 204 6.83 17.11 -3.17
N THR A 205 6.13 16.39 -2.28
CA THR A 205 5.82 16.81 -0.92
C THR A 205 6.42 15.82 0.06
N LEU A 206 7.35 16.26 0.92
CA LEU A 206 7.88 15.44 2.00
C LEU A 206 6.88 15.43 3.17
N LEU A 207 6.50 14.24 3.65
CA LEU A 207 5.52 14.10 4.74
C LEU A 207 6.16 14.21 6.14
N GLY A 208 7.49 14.08 6.22
CA GLY A 208 8.20 14.01 7.49
C GLY A 208 8.07 12.64 8.18
N SER A 209 8.16 12.63 9.50
CA SER A 209 8.01 11.43 10.33
C SER A 209 7.42 11.78 11.70
N LEU A 210 7.02 10.75 12.45
CA LEU A 210 6.53 10.91 13.83
C LEU A 210 7.63 11.39 14.79
N GLN A 211 8.88 11.07 14.51
CA GLN A 211 10.04 11.52 15.29
C GLN A 211 10.66 12.77 14.66
N ALA A 212 10.48 13.92 15.28
CA ALA A 212 11.06 15.18 14.80
C ALA A 212 12.58 15.07 14.57
N GLY A 213 13.04 15.46 13.39
CA GLY A 213 14.46 15.46 13.03
C GLY A 213 15.01 14.11 12.55
N ASN A 214 14.16 13.09 12.42
CA ASN A 214 14.51 11.82 11.79
C ASN A 214 13.52 11.55 10.66
N ASP A 215 13.92 11.78 9.43
CA ASP A 215 13.07 11.71 8.23
C ASP A 215 12.95 10.30 7.63
N TYR A 216 13.41 9.25 8.35
CA TYR A 216 13.30 7.87 7.90
C TYR A 216 11.84 7.42 7.75
N GLY A 217 11.50 6.88 6.58
CA GLY A 217 10.20 6.26 6.34
C GLY A 217 9.91 5.97 4.88
N GLU A 218 8.82 5.27 4.63
CA GLU A 218 8.30 4.95 3.29
C GLU A 218 6.77 4.95 3.30
N VAL A 219 6.15 5.48 2.25
CA VAL A 219 4.73 5.27 1.95
C VAL A 219 4.56 3.87 1.36
N GLN A 220 3.59 3.11 1.84
CA GLN A 220 3.32 1.73 1.38
C GLN A 220 2.04 1.61 0.57
N ALA A 221 1.00 2.36 0.92
CA ALA A 221 -0.26 2.35 0.20
C ALA A 221 -1.00 3.69 0.33
N ILE A 222 -1.93 3.92 -0.58
CA ILE A 222 -2.84 5.07 -0.63
C ILE A 222 -4.23 4.48 -0.88
N ASN A 223 -5.26 4.94 -0.15
CA ASN A 223 -6.62 4.49 -0.39
C ASN A 223 -7.15 4.99 -1.76
N ASN A 224 -8.23 4.41 -2.24
CA ASN A 224 -8.70 4.64 -3.61
C ASN A 224 -9.00 6.12 -3.92
N ASP A 225 -9.55 6.86 -2.96
CA ASP A 225 -9.88 8.29 -3.14
C ASP A 225 -8.71 9.25 -2.86
N GLY A 226 -7.53 8.73 -2.51
CA GLY A 226 -6.33 9.53 -2.26
C GLY A 226 -6.34 10.33 -0.96
N THR A 227 -7.34 10.13 -0.09
CA THR A 227 -7.50 10.93 1.14
C THR A 227 -6.65 10.46 2.31
N GLN A 228 -6.25 9.17 2.30
CA GLN A 228 -5.42 8.57 3.33
C GLN A 228 -4.21 7.85 2.74
N VAL A 229 -3.06 8.10 3.35
CA VAL A 229 -1.77 7.53 2.97
C VAL A 229 -1.23 6.75 4.17
N VAL A 230 -0.78 5.53 3.95
CA VAL A 230 -0.22 4.68 4.99
C VAL A 230 1.19 4.22 4.68
N GLY A 231 1.92 3.91 5.72
CA GLY A 231 3.28 3.43 5.59
C GLY A 231 3.95 3.27 6.95
N TYR A 232 5.24 3.45 6.98
CA TYR A 232 6.00 3.44 8.23
C TYR A 232 7.06 4.53 8.22
N CYS A 233 7.40 5.01 9.41
CA CYS A 233 8.44 6.02 9.57
C CYS A 233 9.16 5.86 10.91
N ALA A 234 10.12 6.73 11.19
CA ALA A 234 10.74 6.84 12.52
C ALA A 234 9.66 7.15 13.55
N GLY A 235 9.52 6.26 14.53
CA GLY A 235 8.44 6.28 15.51
C GLY A 235 8.69 7.20 16.69
N ASN A 236 7.62 7.52 17.41
CA ASN A 236 7.66 8.32 18.63
C ASN A 236 8.28 7.56 19.82
N ALA A 237 8.85 8.32 20.77
CA ALA A 237 9.10 7.92 22.16
C ALA A 237 9.68 6.52 22.38
N GLY A 238 10.72 6.15 21.63
CA GLY A 238 11.42 4.88 21.80
C GLY A 238 10.98 3.77 20.85
N ASN A 239 10.03 4.01 19.98
CA ASN A 239 9.73 3.15 18.84
C ASN A 239 10.79 3.38 17.76
N ASN A 240 11.40 2.30 17.26
CA ASN A 240 12.37 2.44 16.17
C ASN A 240 11.70 2.72 14.84
N THR A 241 10.54 2.09 14.60
CA THR A 241 9.73 2.26 13.40
C THR A 241 8.28 2.10 13.79
N GLU A 242 7.41 2.96 13.29
CA GLU A 242 5.99 2.95 13.61
C GLU A 242 5.16 3.12 12.34
N GLY A 243 4.11 2.30 12.21
CA GLY A 243 3.10 2.47 11.18
C GLY A 243 2.35 3.78 11.35
N PHE A 244 2.01 4.45 10.26
CA PHE A 244 1.29 5.71 10.27
C PHE A 244 0.12 5.72 9.29
N VAL A 245 -0.84 6.60 9.57
CA VAL A 245 -1.78 7.17 8.61
C VAL A 245 -1.46 8.65 8.47
N TRP A 246 -1.49 9.16 7.25
CA TRP A 246 -1.37 10.58 6.95
C TRP A 246 -2.57 11.04 6.13
N THR A 247 -3.05 12.24 6.43
CA THR A 247 -4.06 12.96 5.64
C THR A 247 -3.61 14.39 5.40
N GLU A 248 -4.08 15.03 4.34
CA GLU A 248 -3.73 16.41 4.03
C GLU A 248 -4.12 17.37 5.17
N GLU A 249 -5.30 17.19 5.76
CA GLU A 249 -5.81 18.07 6.83
C GLU A 249 -5.17 17.76 8.19
N GLY A 250 -5.03 16.46 8.54
CA GLY A 250 -4.62 16.03 9.88
C GLY A 250 -3.11 15.82 10.04
N GLY A 251 -2.35 15.76 8.94
CA GLY A 251 -0.94 15.39 8.97
C GLY A 251 -0.73 13.91 9.32
N MET A 252 0.45 13.59 9.86
CA MET A 252 0.85 12.22 10.16
C MET A 252 0.44 11.80 11.58
N PHE A 253 -0.25 10.66 11.67
CA PHE A 253 -0.71 10.04 12.91
C PHE A 253 -0.11 8.63 13.06
N GLY A 254 0.47 8.33 14.22
CA GLY A 254 1.07 7.02 14.52
C GLY A 254 0.02 6.00 14.95
N LEU A 255 0.10 4.79 14.41
CA LEU A 255 -0.81 3.68 14.71
C LEU A 255 -0.41 2.86 15.94
N GLY A 256 0.72 3.24 16.55
CA GLY A 256 1.24 2.55 17.71
C GLY A 256 1.86 1.19 17.39
N VAL A 257 2.13 0.45 18.45
CA VAL A 257 2.65 -0.92 18.39
C VAL A 257 1.81 -1.79 19.33
N PRO A 258 1.21 -2.90 18.87
CA PRO A 258 0.38 -3.74 19.70
C PRO A 258 1.05 -4.15 21.01
N PRO A 259 0.30 -4.30 22.12
CA PRO A 259 0.81 -4.77 23.39
C PRO A 259 1.59 -6.09 23.26
N ASN A 260 2.64 -6.28 24.06
CA ASN A 260 3.55 -7.43 24.04
C ASN A 260 4.37 -7.57 22.73
N SER A 261 4.59 -6.48 22.03
CA SER A 261 5.58 -6.42 20.97
C SER A 261 7.01 -6.48 21.51
N ALA A 262 7.98 -6.71 20.62
CA ALA A 262 9.39 -6.78 20.98
C ALA A 262 9.91 -5.47 21.61
N ALA A 263 10.96 -5.56 22.42
CA ALA A 263 11.64 -4.38 22.97
C ALA A 263 12.12 -3.38 21.90
N THR A 264 12.20 -3.82 20.64
CA THR A 264 12.52 -2.96 19.49
C THR A 264 11.34 -2.15 18.99
N ASN A 265 10.13 -2.40 19.51
CA ASN A 265 8.89 -1.69 19.18
C ASN A 265 8.81 -1.26 17.71
N ARG A 266 8.44 -2.20 16.84
CA ARG A 266 8.29 -1.93 15.40
C ARG A 266 6.91 -2.34 14.94
N SER A 267 6.22 -1.41 14.26
CA SER A 267 5.03 -1.70 13.46
C SER A 267 5.17 -1.07 12.08
N LEU A 268 4.51 -1.66 11.11
CA LEU A 268 4.51 -1.22 9.72
C LEU A 268 3.07 -1.29 9.23
N ALA A 269 2.52 -0.20 8.72
CA ALA A 269 1.29 -0.24 7.94
C ALA A 269 1.66 -0.62 6.51
N MET A 270 1.00 -1.64 5.97
CA MET A 270 1.38 -2.24 4.70
C MET A 270 0.37 -1.96 3.60
N ASP A 271 -0.92 -1.89 3.97
CA ASP A 271 -1.99 -1.65 3.01
C ASP A 271 -3.21 -1.00 3.69
N ILE A 272 -4.07 -0.39 2.89
CA ILE A 272 -5.30 0.28 3.34
C ILE A 272 -6.43 -0.01 2.36
N SER A 273 -7.60 -0.40 2.91
CA SER A 273 -8.79 -0.63 2.11
C SER A 273 -9.57 0.66 1.82
N GLU A 274 -10.57 0.58 0.92
CA GLU A 274 -11.53 1.66 0.65
C GLU A 274 -12.30 2.14 1.90
N ASN A 275 -12.51 1.25 2.86
CA ASN A 275 -13.17 1.56 4.14
C ASN A 275 -12.19 2.03 5.21
N ASN A 276 -10.99 2.44 4.83
CA ASN A 276 -9.94 2.94 5.73
C ASN A 276 -9.50 1.93 6.80
N VAL A 277 -9.65 0.64 6.54
CA VAL A 277 -9.08 -0.42 7.37
C VAL A 277 -7.62 -0.60 6.96
N VAL A 278 -6.71 -0.41 7.90
CA VAL A 278 -5.27 -0.58 7.67
C VAL A 278 -4.82 -1.94 8.17
N ILE A 279 -4.16 -2.69 7.30
CA ILE A 279 -3.47 -3.92 7.70
C ILE A 279 -1.98 -3.67 7.79
N GLY A 280 -1.34 -4.40 8.70
CA GLY A 280 0.08 -4.22 8.92
C GLY A 280 0.72 -5.39 9.63
N GLN A 281 1.96 -5.16 10.02
CA GLN A 281 2.73 -6.14 10.78
C GLN A 281 3.51 -5.47 11.90
N TYR A 282 3.73 -6.22 12.98
CA TYR A 282 4.55 -5.79 14.09
C TYR A 282 5.52 -6.88 14.52
N LEU A 283 6.66 -6.49 15.09
CA LEU A 283 7.67 -7.43 15.55
C LEU A 283 7.33 -7.93 16.96
N ASN A 284 7.23 -9.25 17.12
CA ASN A 284 7.00 -9.90 18.41
C ASN A 284 8.32 -10.35 19.06
N GLU A 285 8.38 -10.37 20.41
CA GLU A 285 9.62 -10.66 21.16
C GLU A 285 10.03 -12.14 21.16
N THR A 286 9.06 -13.05 21.32
CA THR A 286 9.40 -14.45 21.53
C THR A 286 8.36 -15.40 20.96
N PRO A 287 8.72 -16.15 19.93
CA PRO A 287 9.91 -16.03 19.08
C PRO A 287 9.91 -14.76 18.24
N VAL A 288 11.07 -14.28 17.85
CA VAL A 288 11.21 -13.06 17.05
C VAL A 288 10.70 -13.34 15.64
N PHE A 289 9.48 -12.86 15.34
CA PHE A 289 8.90 -12.86 14.00
C PHE A 289 7.82 -11.78 13.87
N TYR A 290 7.49 -11.43 12.65
CA TYR A 290 6.40 -10.50 12.39
C TYR A 290 5.03 -11.18 12.60
N LYS A 291 4.11 -10.42 13.18
CA LYS A 291 2.70 -10.79 13.33
C LYS A 291 1.82 -9.78 12.61
N ALA A 292 0.70 -10.25 12.11
CA ALA A 292 -0.30 -9.38 11.50
C ALA A 292 -1.01 -8.53 12.55
N CYS A 293 -1.28 -7.28 12.21
CA CYS A 293 -2.08 -6.34 12.98
C CYS A 293 -3.07 -5.62 12.06
N ILE A 294 -4.11 -5.08 12.67
CA ILE A 294 -5.16 -4.33 12.01
C ILE A 294 -5.42 -3.04 12.77
N TYR A 295 -5.73 -1.98 12.03
CA TYR A 295 -6.23 -0.71 12.55
C TYR A 295 -7.57 -0.39 11.89
N THR A 296 -8.50 0.08 12.70
CA THR A 296 -9.75 0.69 12.26
C THR A 296 -9.97 1.98 13.05
N GLU A 297 -10.82 2.86 12.58
CA GLU A 297 -11.18 4.07 13.35
C GLU A 297 -11.70 3.74 14.76
N GLU A 298 -12.35 2.58 14.91
CA GLU A 298 -12.87 2.11 16.18
C GLU A 298 -11.77 1.67 17.15
N THR A 299 -10.77 0.93 16.66
CA THR A 299 -9.65 0.51 17.52
C THR A 299 -8.75 1.67 17.92
N GLY A 300 -8.63 2.70 17.06
CA GLY A 300 -7.82 3.89 17.30
C GLY A 300 -6.31 3.64 17.37
N GLU A 301 -5.89 2.37 17.33
CA GLU A 301 -4.50 1.93 17.35
C GLU A 301 -4.36 0.54 16.68
N PHE A 302 -3.16 0.13 16.35
CA PHE A 302 -2.91 -1.23 15.89
C PHE A 302 -3.20 -2.26 16.98
N VAL A 303 -4.02 -3.23 16.65
CA VAL A 303 -4.29 -4.41 17.47
C VAL A 303 -3.82 -5.67 16.76
N ASN A 304 -3.50 -6.71 17.53
CA ASN A 304 -3.15 -8.01 16.97
C ASN A 304 -4.37 -8.57 16.23
N LEU A 305 -4.20 -9.00 14.98
CA LEU A 305 -5.29 -9.55 14.18
C LEU A 305 -6.02 -10.72 14.84
N ARG A 306 -5.36 -11.50 15.72
CA ARG A 306 -5.99 -12.60 16.44
C ARG A 306 -6.90 -12.15 17.58
N ASP A 307 -6.74 -10.93 18.05
CA ASP A 307 -7.48 -10.36 19.18
C ASP A 307 -8.63 -9.48 18.71
N TYR A 308 -8.74 -9.26 17.37
CA TYR A 308 -9.81 -8.56 16.69
C TYR A 308 -10.96 -9.48 16.33
#